data_7a16fe946f3256f2a29096bc150c8820
#
_entry.id   7a16fe946f3256f2a29096bc150c8820
#
_cell.length_a   1.000
_cell.length_b   1.000
_cell.length_c   1.000
_cell.angle_alpha   90.00
_cell.angle_beta   90.00
_cell.angle_gamma   90.00
#
_symmetry.space_group_name_H-M   'P 1'
#
loop_
_entity.id
_entity.type
_entity.pdbx_description
1 polymer ?
#
loop_
_entity_poly.entity_id
_entity_poly.type
_entity_poly.pdbx_seq_one_letter_code
_entity_poly.pdbx_strand_id
1 'polypeptide(L)'
;ETDVHATRDGVLLAFHDEELDRVTDMTGRITEMDYADVAKARIDGREPIPLFVELLNSWPEARFNIDPKQDNAAEPLAKVLQEANALDRVCVTSFSDRRTVGIKEILGPRLCTGLGPLGTTRMRFSSLSGPFSGIWGAFPQGCLQIPTHQFGIRLVDRLLVDHAHDRGLQVHVWTI
;
A
#
# COMPACT_ATOMS: atom_id res chain seq x y z
N GLU A 1 -7.26 -4.00 -4.46
CA GLU A 1 -5.89 -3.57 -4.18
C GLU A 1 -5.34 -2.86 -5.40
N THR A 2 -4.47 -1.86 -5.21
CA THR A 2 -3.84 -1.11 -6.29
C THR A 2 -2.50 -0.52 -5.84
N ASP A 3 -1.54 -0.55 -6.76
CA ASP A 3 -0.24 0.08 -6.60
C ASP A 3 -0.27 1.49 -7.18
N VAL A 4 0.46 2.41 -6.58
CA VAL A 4 0.53 3.79 -7.08
C VAL A 4 1.96 4.28 -7.21
N HIS A 5 2.21 5.01 -8.30
CA HIS A 5 3.44 5.76 -8.56
C HIS A 5 3.13 7.22 -8.82
N ALA A 6 4.04 8.11 -8.45
CA ALA A 6 3.97 9.51 -8.83
C ALA A 6 4.98 9.81 -9.94
N THR A 7 4.54 10.58 -10.94
CA THR A 7 5.42 11.16 -11.95
C THR A 7 6.36 12.21 -11.33
N ARG A 8 7.36 12.67 -12.09
CA ARG A 8 8.29 13.72 -11.65
C ARG A 8 7.56 14.99 -11.21
N ASP A 9 6.49 15.36 -11.92
CA ASP A 9 5.65 16.53 -11.63
C ASP A 9 4.50 16.25 -10.65
N GLY A 10 4.50 15.07 -9.98
CA GLY A 10 3.63 14.73 -8.86
C GLY A 10 2.23 14.25 -9.23
N VAL A 11 1.99 13.81 -10.45
CA VAL A 11 0.71 13.20 -10.84
C VAL A 11 0.68 11.74 -10.43
N LEU A 12 -0.35 11.32 -9.70
CA LEU A 12 -0.47 9.98 -9.17
C LEU A 12 -1.19 9.03 -10.13
N LEU A 13 -0.53 7.93 -10.46
CA LEU A 13 -0.98 6.90 -11.39
C LEU A 13 -1.30 5.61 -10.63
N ALA A 14 -2.30 4.86 -11.08
CA ALA A 14 -2.51 3.48 -10.68
C ALA A 14 -1.71 2.57 -11.61
N PHE A 15 -0.55 2.11 -11.15
CA PHE A 15 0.38 1.32 -11.94
C PHE A 15 1.32 0.53 -11.02
N HIS A 16 1.67 -0.71 -11.42
CA HIS A 16 2.47 -1.60 -10.58
C HIS A 16 3.97 -1.37 -10.71
N ASP A 17 4.48 -1.25 -11.94
CA ASP A 17 5.91 -1.24 -12.21
C ASP A 17 6.51 0.18 -12.06
N GLU A 18 7.77 0.25 -11.69
CA GLU A 18 8.52 1.52 -11.66
C GLU A 18 8.76 2.08 -13.07
N GLU A 19 8.82 1.19 -14.06
CA GLU A 19 9.16 1.48 -15.45
C GLU A 19 8.00 1.08 -16.37
N LEU A 20 7.88 1.78 -17.50
CA LEU A 20 6.81 1.57 -18.48
C LEU A 20 7.03 0.32 -19.34
N ASP A 21 8.24 -0.19 -19.40
CA ASP A 21 8.80 -1.10 -20.40
C ASP A 21 8.07 -2.43 -20.55
N ARG A 22 7.61 -3.01 -19.43
CA ARG A 22 7.08 -4.38 -19.44
C ARG A 22 5.68 -4.49 -20.04
N VAL A 23 4.84 -3.51 -19.80
CA VAL A 23 3.40 -3.60 -20.10
C VAL A 23 2.87 -2.47 -20.98
N THR A 24 3.74 -1.51 -21.39
CA THR A 24 3.33 -0.43 -22.29
C THR A 24 4.17 -0.41 -23.57
N ASP A 25 3.77 0.42 -24.52
CA ASP A 25 4.46 0.71 -25.77
C ASP A 25 5.58 1.77 -25.63
N MET A 26 5.86 2.20 -24.39
CA MET A 26 6.90 3.17 -24.08
C MET A 26 7.92 2.60 -23.10
N THR A 27 9.06 3.28 -22.98
CA THR A 27 10.15 2.95 -22.07
C THR A 27 10.44 4.12 -21.14
N GLY A 28 10.96 3.81 -19.95
CA GLY A 28 11.44 4.81 -19.01
C GLY A 28 10.80 4.69 -17.63
N ARG A 29 11.44 5.35 -16.69
CA ARG A 29 11.06 5.34 -15.28
C ARG A 29 10.04 6.43 -14.98
N ILE A 30 8.89 6.07 -14.43
CA ILE A 30 7.77 6.99 -14.15
C ILE A 30 8.20 8.20 -13.33
N THR A 31 9.04 7.99 -12.30
CA THR A 31 9.52 9.06 -11.42
C THR A 31 10.45 10.08 -12.09
N GLU A 32 10.96 9.77 -13.28
CA GLU A 32 11.86 10.63 -14.06
C GLU A 32 11.15 11.34 -15.20
N MET A 33 9.87 11.05 -15.42
CA MET A 33 9.05 11.58 -16.51
C MET A 33 7.96 12.49 -15.99
N ASP A 34 7.62 13.54 -16.74
CA ASP A 34 6.41 14.34 -16.49
C ASP A 34 5.17 13.61 -16.98
N TYR A 35 4.04 13.89 -16.36
CA TYR A 35 2.77 13.23 -16.74
C TYR A 35 2.43 13.42 -18.23
N ALA A 36 2.72 14.58 -18.80
CA ALA A 36 2.50 14.84 -20.22
C ALA A 36 3.18 13.85 -21.16
N ASP A 37 4.28 13.24 -20.73
CA ASP A 37 4.97 12.19 -21.48
C ASP A 37 4.42 10.81 -21.13
N VAL A 38 4.23 10.50 -19.84
CA VAL A 38 3.66 9.23 -19.41
C VAL A 38 2.23 9.01 -19.94
N ALA A 39 1.45 10.06 -20.09
CA ALA A 39 0.09 10.02 -20.64
C ALA A 39 0.03 9.53 -22.11
N LYS A 40 1.15 9.50 -22.83
CA LYS A 40 1.23 8.95 -24.18
C LYS A 40 1.35 7.42 -24.21
N ALA A 41 1.82 6.82 -23.11
CA ALA A 41 1.98 5.38 -23.00
C ALA A 41 0.63 4.65 -23.07
N ARG A 42 0.65 3.47 -23.70
CA ARG A 42 -0.53 2.61 -23.79
C ARG A 42 -0.19 1.23 -23.27
N ILE A 43 -0.95 0.80 -22.27
CA ILE A 43 -0.91 -0.57 -21.77
C ILE A 43 -1.38 -1.49 -22.88
N ASP A 44 -0.57 -2.51 -23.20
CA ASP A 44 -0.82 -3.44 -24.31
C ASP A 44 -1.12 -2.74 -25.64
N GLY A 45 -0.54 -1.54 -25.84
CA GLY A 45 -0.73 -0.71 -27.02
C GLY A 45 -2.15 -0.12 -27.20
N ARG A 46 -2.99 -0.14 -26.15
CA ARG A 46 -4.42 0.25 -26.22
C ARG A 46 -4.84 1.23 -25.17
N GLU A 47 -4.75 0.84 -23.91
CA GLU A 47 -5.35 1.56 -22.80
C GLU A 47 -4.37 2.56 -22.14
N PRO A 48 -4.81 3.76 -21.77
CA PRO A 48 -3.97 4.67 -21.02
C PRO A 48 -3.71 4.14 -19.60
N ILE A 49 -2.61 4.59 -18.99
CA ILE A 49 -2.36 4.36 -17.57
C ILE A 49 -3.37 5.19 -16.77
N PRO A 50 -4.17 4.57 -15.88
CA PRO A 50 -5.21 5.31 -15.16
C PRO A 50 -4.62 6.32 -14.16
N LEU A 51 -5.22 7.50 -14.09
CA LEU A 51 -5.02 8.40 -12.96
C LEU A 51 -5.69 7.83 -11.71
N PHE A 52 -4.98 7.82 -10.59
CA PHE A 52 -5.52 7.27 -9.35
C PHE A 52 -6.75 8.05 -8.86
N VAL A 53 -6.79 9.36 -9.06
CA VAL A 53 -7.95 10.19 -8.72
C VAL A 53 -9.20 9.80 -9.53
N GLU A 54 -9.03 9.41 -10.79
CA GLU A 54 -10.14 8.95 -11.64
C GLU A 54 -10.71 7.62 -11.15
N LEU A 55 -9.83 6.70 -10.71
CA LEU A 55 -10.28 5.44 -10.09
C LEU A 55 -11.10 5.69 -8.83
N LEU A 56 -10.64 6.56 -7.94
CA LEU A 56 -11.37 6.91 -6.72
C LEU A 56 -12.75 7.50 -7.00
N ASN A 57 -12.84 8.35 -8.03
CA ASN A 57 -14.09 9.02 -8.41
C ASN A 57 -15.06 8.09 -9.15
N SER A 58 -14.53 7.17 -9.97
CA SER A 58 -15.34 6.21 -10.71
C SER A 58 -16.01 5.17 -9.82
N TRP A 59 -15.41 4.86 -8.68
CA TRP A 59 -15.95 3.89 -7.72
C TRP A 59 -16.03 4.48 -6.30
N PRO A 60 -16.99 5.39 -6.03
CA PRO A 60 -17.08 6.08 -4.74
C PRO A 60 -17.40 5.13 -3.57
N GLU A 61 -18.05 4.01 -3.82
CA GLU A 61 -18.40 3.01 -2.79
C GLU A 61 -17.30 1.95 -2.59
N ALA A 62 -16.30 1.89 -3.47
CA ALA A 62 -15.24 0.91 -3.37
C ALA A 62 -14.27 1.24 -2.23
N ARG A 63 -13.83 0.20 -1.54
CA ARG A 63 -12.71 0.28 -0.58
C ARG A 63 -11.43 -0.08 -1.29
N PHE A 64 -10.40 0.75 -1.09
CA PHE A 64 -9.09 0.58 -1.73
C PHE A 64 -8.03 0.21 -0.72
N ASN A 65 -7.25 -0.80 -1.05
CA ASN A 65 -5.96 -1.06 -0.43
C ASN A 65 -4.88 -0.51 -1.36
N ILE A 66 -4.05 0.40 -0.89
CA ILE A 66 -3.16 1.19 -1.72
C ILE A 66 -1.72 0.96 -1.28
N ASP A 67 -0.85 0.54 -2.22
CA ASP A 67 0.61 0.45 -2.00
C ASP A 67 1.34 1.57 -2.77
N PRO A 68 1.74 2.66 -2.11
CA PRO A 68 2.64 3.63 -2.72
C PRO A 68 4.04 3.00 -2.87
N LYS A 69 4.48 2.81 -4.11
CA LYS A 69 5.73 2.08 -4.42
C LYS A 69 6.99 2.90 -4.13
N GLN A 70 6.91 4.23 -4.16
CA GLN A 70 8.06 5.11 -4.00
C GLN A 70 7.78 6.26 -3.03
N ASP A 71 8.85 6.85 -2.48
CA ASP A 71 8.73 7.89 -1.46
C ASP A 71 8.12 9.18 -1.99
N ASN A 72 8.36 9.51 -3.28
CA ASN A 72 7.76 10.68 -3.93
C ASN A 72 6.24 10.56 -4.13
N ALA A 73 5.65 9.37 -3.99
CA ALA A 73 4.21 9.17 -4.07
C ALA A 73 3.47 9.55 -2.77
N ALA A 74 4.17 9.76 -1.66
CA ALA A 74 3.55 9.96 -0.34
C ALA A 74 2.71 11.24 -0.28
N GLU A 75 3.28 12.39 -0.66
CA GLU A 75 2.57 13.67 -0.65
C GLU A 75 1.46 13.73 -1.71
N PRO A 76 1.69 13.33 -3.00
CA PRO A 76 0.62 13.24 -3.99
C PRO A 76 -0.55 12.35 -3.56
N LEU A 77 -0.25 11.19 -2.95
CA LEU A 77 -1.27 10.29 -2.43
C LEU A 77 -2.08 10.96 -1.31
N ALA A 78 -1.41 11.58 -0.35
CA ALA A 78 -2.08 12.27 0.73
C ALA A 78 -3.02 13.37 0.22
N LYS A 79 -2.56 14.16 -0.74
CA LYS A 79 -3.35 15.21 -1.38
C LYS A 79 -4.60 14.64 -2.07
N VAL A 80 -4.44 13.62 -2.91
CA VAL A 80 -5.55 13.00 -3.64
C VAL A 80 -6.59 12.42 -2.67
N LEU A 81 -6.15 11.74 -1.59
CA LEU A 81 -7.06 11.16 -0.60
C LEU A 81 -7.85 12.23 0.17
N GLN A 82 -7.24 13.37 0.48
CA GLN A 82 -7.92 14.50 1.13
C GLN A 82 -8.94 15.15 0.20
N GLU A 83 -8.54 15.47 -1.04
CA GLU A 83 -9.41 16.11 -2.03
C GLU A 83 -10.62 15.25 -2.40
N ALA A 84 -10.42 13.94 -2.51
CA ALA A 84 -11.49 12.96 -2.78
C ALA A 84 -12.31 12.58 -1.53
N ASN A 85 -11.97 13.12 -0.34
CA ASN A 85 -12.59 12.75 0.93
C ASN A 85 -12.66 11.23 1.15
N ALA A 86 -11.56 10.51 0.81
CA ALA A 86 -11.55 9.05 0.69
C ALA A 86 -11.01 8.32 1.91
N LEU A 87 -10.64 9.01 3.02
CA LEU A 87 -9.94 8.43 4.16
C LEU A 87 -10.66 7.24 4.81
N ASP A 88 -11.99 7.26 4.84
CA ASP A 88 -12.78 6.21 5.52
C ASP A 88 -12.95 4.94 4.68
N ARG A 89 -12.48 4.94 3.44
CA ARG A 89 -12.60 3.81 2.51
C ARG A 89 -11.27 3.35 1.92
N VAL A 90 -10.15 3.77 2.52
CA VAL A 90 -8.82 3.38 2.06
C VAL A 90 -8.00 2.78 3.20
N CYS A 91 -7.12 1.85 2.86
CA CYS A 91 -6.05 1.38 3.70
C CYS A 91 -4.73 1.56 2.93
N VAL A 92 -3.76 2.22 3.55
CA VAL A 92 -2.44 2.42 2.94
C VAL A 92 -1.46 1.43 3.55
N THR A 93 -0.80 0.66 2.69
CA THR A 93 0.24 -0.29 3.08
C THR A 93 1.49 -0.06 2.26
N SER A 94 2.64 -0.44 2.75
CA SER A 94 3.88 -0.37 1.97
C SER A 94 4.94 -1.31 2.53
N PHE A 95 5.85 -1.75 1.67
CA PHE A 95 7.09 -2.41 2.09
C PHE A 95 8.10 -1.45 2.77
N SER A 96 7.73 -0.18 2.97
CA SER A 96 8.50 0.82 3.70
C SER A 96 7.69 1.33 4.90
N ASP A 97 8.08 0.94 6.11
CA ASP A 97 7.48 1.47 7.35
C ASP A 97 7.56 3.00 7.40
N ARG A 98 8.69 3.59 6.94
CA ARG A 98 8.89 5.04 6.88
C ARG A 98 7.84 5.72 6.00
N ARG A 99 7.52 5.14 4.85
CA ARG A 99 6.53 5.69 3.90
C ARG A 99 5.13 5.68 4.51
N THR A 100 4.74 4.56 5.08
CA THR A 100 3.43 4.42 5.75
C THR A 100 3.29 5.39 6.92
N VAL A 101 4.34 5.53 7.73
CA VAL A 101 4.38 6.49 8.86
C VAL A 101 4.25 7.93 8.33
N GLY A 102 5.03 8.32 7.33
CA GLY A 102 5.00 9.66 6.76
C GLY A 102 3.62 10.04 6.19
N ILE A 103 2.97 9.13 5.48
CA ILE A 103 1.60 9.37 4.97
C ILE A 103 0.61 9.53 6.13
N LYS A 104 0.73 8.70 7.18
CA LYS A 104 -0.13 8.80 8.37
C LYS A 104 0.10 10.08 9.15
N GLU A 105 1.31 10.61 9.21
CA GLU A 105 1.61 11.92 9.82
C GLU A 105 0.92 13.06 9.08
N ILE A 106 0.85 13.00 7.74
CA ILE A 106 0.15 14.01 6.93
C ILE A 106 -1.37 13.91 7.08
N LEU A 107 -1.91 12.69 7.03
CA LEU A 107 -3.37 12.44 6.96
C LEU A 107 -4.03 12.25 8.33
N GLY A 108 -3.22 12.08 9.37
CA GLY A 108 -3.70 11.92 10.74
C GLY A 108 -4.15 10.51 11.11
N PRO A 109 -4.62 10.34 12.36
CA PRO A 109 -4.87 9.01 12.95
C PRO A 109 -6.07 8.26 12.33
N ARG A 110 -6.97 8.97 11.62
CA ARG A 110 -8.11 8.34 10.95
C ARG A 110 -7.71 7.43 9.77
N LEU A 111 -6.53 7.67 9.19
CA LEU A 111 -6.06 6.82 8.09
C LEU A 111 -5.83 5.39 8.57
N CYS A 112 -6.50 4.43 7.95
CA CYS A 112 -6.18 3.03 8.10
C CYS A 112 -4.84 2.73 7.42
N THR A 113 -3.94 2.08 8.15
CA THR A 113 -2.65 1.63 7.61
C THR A 113 -2.42 0.17 7.94
N GLY A 114 -1.71 -0.54 7.08
CA GLY A 114 -1.21 -1.87 7.39
C GLY A 114 0.13 -1.85 8.13
N LEU A 115 0.47 -2.98 8.72
CA LEU A 115 1.81 -3.22 9.26
C LEU A 115 2.81 -3.29 8.11
N GLY A 116 3.88 -2.52 8.21
CA GLY A 116 5.04 -2.68 7.34
C GLY A 116 5.94 -3.85 7.79
N PRO A 117 7.11 -4.04 7.17
CA PRO A 117 7.98 -5.19 7.45
C PRO A 117 8.39 -5.35 8.91
N LEU A 118 8.75 -4.25 9.58
CA LEU A 118 9.12 -4.29 11.01
C LEU A 118 7.92 -4.62 11.89
N GLY A 119 6.77 -4.03 11.61
CA GLY A 119 5.53 -4.30 12.32
C GLY A 119 5.09 -5.75 12.17
N THR A 120 5.18 -6.29 10.95
CA THR A 120 4.89 -7.70 10.63
C THR A 120 5.81 -8.65 11.39
N THR A 121 7.11 -8.37 11.39
CA THR A 121 8.11 -9.14 12.13
C THR A 121 7.82 -9.13 13.63
N ARG A 122 7.55 -7.95 14.20
CA ARG A 122 7.15 -7.82 15.62
C ARG A 122 5.88 -8.62 15.93
N MET A 123 4.87 -8.55 15.07
CA MET A 123 3.62 -9.31 15.22
C MET A 123 3.89 -10.81 15.24
N ARG A 124 4.74 -11.31 14.32
CA ARG A 124 5.11 -12.73 14.28
C ARG A 124 5.80 -13.18 15.56
N PHE A 125 6.80 -12.44 16.05
CA PHE A 125 7.46 -12.77 17.33
C PHE A 125 6.51 -12.64 18.52
N SER A 126 5.64 -11.63 18.52
CA SER A 126 4.60 -11.48 19.54
C SER A 126 3.69 -12.71 19.60
N SER A 127 3.27 -13.25 18.45
CA SER A 127 2.42 -14.45 18.39
C SER A 127 3.10 -15.70 18.95
N LEU A 128 4.41 -15.79 18.92
CA LEU A 128 5.19 -16.91 19.46
C LEU A 128 5.54 -16.75 20.94
N SER A 129 5.36 -15.56 21.51
CA SER A 129 5.82 -15.22 22.86
C SER A 129 4.85 -15.64 23.98
N GLY A 130 3.68 -16.17 23.64
CA GLY A 130 2.68 -16.63 24.61
C GLY A 130 2.36 -15.56 25.69
N PRO A 131 2.53 -15.88 27.00
CA PRO A 131 2.23 -14.96 28.10
C PRO A 131 3.04 -13.66 28.06
N PHE A 132 4.20 -13.67 27.41
CA PHE A 132 5.09 -12.51 27.28
C PHE A 132 4.77 -11.60 26.10
N SER A 133 3.68 -11.87 25.36
CA SER A 133 3.32 -11.10 24.17
C SER A 133 3.12 -9.61 24.41
N GLY A 134 2.83 -9.19 25.65
CA GLY A 134 2.70 -7.79 26.03
C GLY A 134 3.96 -6.93 25.89
N ILE A 135 5.16 -7.55 25.92
CA ILE A 135 6.43 -6.82 25.77
C ILE A 135 6.60 -6.18 24.39
N TRP A 136 5.87 -6.68 23.40
CA TRP A 136 5.94 -6.20 22.02
C TRP A 136 5.14 -4.90 21.79
N GLY A 137 4.42 -4.41 22.79
CA GLY A 137 3.66 -3.17 22.74
C GLY A 137 2.40 -3.23 21.88
N ALA A 138 1.81 -2.07 21.63
CA ALA A 138 0.63 -1.92 20.79
C ALA A 138 0.95 -1.95 19.30
N PHE A 139 -0.06 -2.30 18.52
CA PHE A 139 -0.06 -2.28 17.06
C PHE A 139 -1.17 -1.33 16.59
N PRO A 140 -0.87 -0.04 16.37
CA PRO A 140 -1.88 0.98 16.06
C PRO A 140 -2.36 0.97 14.60
N GLN A 141 -2.01 -0.05 13.85
CA GLN A 141 -2.43 -0.27 12.47
C GLN A 141 -3.75 -1.07 12.44
N GLY A 142 -4.45 -1.02 11.29
CA GLY A 142 -5.73 -1.73 11.11
C GLY A 142 -5.57 -3.16 10.61
N CYS A 143 -4.48 -3.49 9.94
CA CYS A 143 -4.31 -4.81 9.34
C CYS A 143 -2.84 -5.26 9.26
N LEU A 144 -2.70 -6.58 9.14
CA LEU A 144 -1.49 -7.30 8.78
C LEU A 144 -1.65 -7.83 7.35
N GLN A 145 -0.79 -7.40 6.43
CA GLN A 145 -0.75 -7.93 5.06
C GLN A 145 0.51 -8.74 4.87
N ILE A 146 0.35 -10.03 4.58
CA ILE A 146 1.46 -10.99 4.66
C ILE A 146 1.30 -12.11 3.62
N PRO A 147 2.39 -12.54 2.95
CA PRO A 147 2.35 -13.72 2.10
C PRO A 147 2.23 -15.00 2.94
N THR A 148 1.67 -16.05 2.35
CA THR A 148 1.59 -17.36 3.01
C THR A 148 2.97 -17.91 3.39
N HIS A 149 3.94 -17.71 2.51
CA HIS A 149 5.33 -18.15 2.70
C HIS A 149 6.30 -17.08 2.23
N GLN A 150 7.47 -17.03 2.86
CA GLN A 150 8.60 -16.23 2.40
C GLN A 150 9.90 -16.99 2.66
N PHE A 151 10.78 -17.05 1.66
CA PHE A 151 12.03 -17.80 1.73
C PHE A 151 11.85 -19.28 2.18
N GLY A 152 10.76 -19.92 1.76
CA GLY A 152 10.43 -21.29 2.14
C GLY A 152 9.86 -21.46 3.57
N ILE A 153 9.74 -20.36 4.32
CA ILE A 153 9.18 -20.38 5.68
C ILE A 153 7.70 -20.03 5.61
N ARG A 154 6.86 -20.83 6.23
CA ARG A 154 5.44 -20.54 6.41
C ARG A 154 5.29 -19.37 7.40
N LEU A 155 4.72 -18.28 6.94
CA LEU A 155 4.50 -17.07 7.75
C LEU A 155 3.10 -17.05 8.37
N VAL A 156 2.09 -17.51 7.64
CA VAL A 156 0.70 -17.50 8.09
C VAL A 156 0.33 -18.86 8.68
N ASP A 157 -0.03 -18.87 9.95
CA ASP A 157 -0.60 -20.00 10.66
C ASP A 157 -1.74 -19.51 11.57
N ARG A 158 -2.47 -20.45 12.15
CA ARG A 158 -3.61 -20.14 13.04
C ARG A 158 -3.17 -19.29 14.23
N LEU A 159 -2.01 -19.57 14.80
CA LEU A 159 -1.49 -18.83 15.95
C LEU A 159 -1.29 -17.34 15.64
N LEU A 160 -0.71 -17.02 14.48
CA LEU A 160 -0.54 -15.64 14.04
C LEU A 160 -1.88 -14.96 13.80
N VAL A 161 -2.81 -15.65 13.13
CA VAL A 161 -4.12 -15.09 12.78
C VAL A 161 -4.93 -14.80 14.06
N ASP A 162 -5.06 -15.77 14.95
CA ASP A 162 -5.77 -15.61 16.21
C ASP A 162 -5.15 -14.46 17.02
N HIS A 163 -3.82 -14.41 17.12
CA HIS A 163 -3.10 -13.37 17.85
C HIS A 163 -3.28 -11.96 17.25
N ALA A 164 -3.33 -11.84 15.93
CA ALA A 164 -3.60 -10.56 15.25
C ALA A 164 -5.05 -10.11 15.52
N HIS A 165 -6.02 -11.03 15.43
CA HIS A 165 -7.42 -10.75 15.70
C HIS A 165 -7.65 -10.32 17.16
N ASP A 166 -7.00 -10.98 18.13
CA ASP A 166 -7.05 -10.61 19.57
C ASP A 166 -6.55 -9.18 19.82
N ARG A 167 -5.75 -8.63 18.90
CA ARG A 167 -5.25 -7.25 18.91
C ARG A 167 -6.02 -6.29 18.02
N GLY A 168 -7.14 -6.75 17.44
CA GLY A 168 -8.00 -5.96 16.58
C GLY A 168 -7.47 -5.74 15.16
N LEU A 169 -6.44 -6.49 14.73
CA LEU A 169 -5.93 -6.39 13.36
C LEU A 169 -6.60 -7.40 12.45
N GLN A 170 -6.98 -6.95 11.26
CA GLN A 170 -7.38 -7.86 10.18
C GLN A 170 -6.13 -8.49 9.55
N VAL A 171 -6.27 -9.72 9.04
CA VAL A 171 -5.18 -10.41 8.32
C VAL A 171 -5.56 -10.58 6.87
N HIS A 172 -4.78 -9.94 6.00
CA HIS A 172 -4.92 -10.05 4.55
C HIS A 172 -3.75 -10.86 4.00
N VAL A 173 -4.07 -11.97 3.35
CA VAL A 173 -3.06 -12.85 2.75
C VAL A 173 -2.96 -12.55 1.26
N TRP A 174 -1.75 -12.39 0.76
CA TRP A 174 -1.50 -12.08 -0.64
C TRP A 174 -0.53 -13.06 -1.29
N THR A 175 -0.56 -13.10 -2.48
CA THR A 175 -0.33 -13.97 -3.62
C THR A 175 -0.70 -15.42 -3.28
N ILE A 176 -1.95 -15.72 -3.52
CA ILE A 176 -2.53 -17.06 -3.40
C ILE A 176 -2.49 -17.72 -4.78
#